data_13929ca0a26eb965bb826e73f2f81b85
#
_entry.id   13929ca0a26eb965bb826e73f2f81b85
#
_cell.length_a   1.000
_cell.length_b   1.000
_cell.length_c   1.000
_cell.angle_alpha   90.00
_cell.angle_beta   90.00
_cell.angle_gamma   90.00
#
_symmetry.space_group_name_H-M   'P 1'
#
loop_
_entity.id
_entity.type
_entity.pdbx_description
1 polymer ?
#
loop_
_entity_poly.entity_id
_entity_poly.type
_entity_poly.pdbx_seq_one_letter_code
_entity_poly.pdbx_strand_id
1 'polypeptide(L)'
;ILRVFLIDRQQRIRNIYSASFLNPELLLTDLQTLLVPDNQQEPAIMNQPHNHDGLAAKKTDQIHKEERTKTDHSLNLLTLAQNTQLGLPPLKIPQDNPLTSKKIDLGKKLFFDRRLSLNDTFSCAMCHIPQQGFTSNEMATSVGVEGRTVRRNAPTILNVGTLDLLFHDGREELLEYQSWQPLLAKNEMANPSVSYVLNKLRRLPEYQDSFKQAFPKQGIRMETVGMALASYQRVLQAGNSSFDHWYYLGQQDAISVEAQQGFALFQGKGGCASCHSIDKEWALFTDQQLHNTGIGYQNLQQSKLQKVQLAPGVEVEVSRELINQVSEPPPSDLGLYEITQNPADRWKYRTPSLRNVALTAPYMHNGALQDLAAVIDFYDQGGIANPELSSLIHPLYLTLTEKKQLLSFLNTLTGSDVDKLVDDAMNAPIGDHQVAYSAKFSNGRK
;
A
#
# COMPACT_ATOMS: atom_id res chain seq x y z
N ILE A 1 -0.18 -19.24 2.81
CA ILE A 1 0.97 -18.62 2.09
C ILE A 1 2.22 -18.85 2.92
N LEU A 2 3.25 -19.46 2.32
CA LEU A 2 4.53 -19.70 2.98
C LEU A 2 5.27 -18.36 3.11
N ARG A 3 5.79 -18.07 4.31
CA ARG A 3 6.60 -16.88 4.56
C ARG A 3 8.01 -17.27 4.96
N VAL A 4 8.97 -16.47 4.53
CA VAL A 4 10.36 -16.59 4.93
C VAL A 4 10.66 -15.45 5.90
N PHE A 5 11.02 -15.78 7.13
CA PHE A 5 11.45 -14.83 8.15
C PHE A 5 12.98 -14.78 8.16
N LEU A 6 13.52 -13.61 7.97
CA LEU A 6 14.94 -13.36 8.14
C LEU A 6 15.18 -12.94 9.58
N ILE A 7 15.91 -13.76 10.34
CA ILE A 7 16.17 -13.56 11.77
C ILE A 7 17.67 -13.42 11.99
N ASP A 8 18.09 -12.39 12.70
CA ASP A 8 19.51 -12.17 13.03
C ASP A 8 19.99 -13.06 14.19
N ARG A 9 21.30 -12.98 14.49
CA ARG A 9 21.93 -13.76 15.56
C ARG A 9 21.40 -13.42 16.96
N GLN A 10 20.80 -12.23 17.13
CA GLN A 10 20.14 -11.78 18.36
C GLN A 10 18.66 -12.18 18.42
N GLN A 11 18.20 -13.10 17.52
CA GLN A 11 16.83 -13.60 17.42
C GLN A 11 15.79 -12.50 17.09
N ARG A 12 16.20 -11.41 16.45
CA ARG A 12 15.30 -10.34 16.00
C ARG A 12 14.90 -10.58 14.56
N ILE A 13 13.62 -10.41 14.24
CA ILE A 13 13.13 -10.45 12.86
C ILE A 13 13.66 -9.23 12.13
N ARG A 14 14.38 -9.44 11.04
CA ARG A 14 14.97 -8.37 10.22
C ARG A 14 14.16 -8.11 8.97
N ASN A 15 13.53 -9.15 8.42
CA ASN A 15 12.61 -9.01 7.30
C ASN A 15 11.67 -10.21 7.23
N ILE A 16 10.53 -10.04 6.50
CA ILE A 16 9.54 -11.08 6.22
C ILE A 16 9.26 -11.06 4.72
N TYR A 17 9.41 -12.20 4.06
CA TYR A 17 9.13 -12.36 2.64
C TYR A 17 7.93 -13.27 2.44
N SER A 18 7.05 -12.92 1.51
CA SER A 18 6.08 -13.86 0.96
C SER A 18 6.77 -14.82 -0.01
N ALA A 19 6.55 -16.10 0.15
CA ALA A 19 7.12 -17.09 -0.79
C ALA A 19 6.56 -16.94 -2.21
N SER A 20 5.34 -16.38 -2.36
CA SER A 20 4.71 -16.13 -3.65
C SER A 20 5.38 -15.00 -4.43
N PHE A 21 6.08 -14.10 -3.73
CA PHE A 21 6.77 -12.91 -4.28
C PHE A 21 8.24 -12.87 -3.86
N LEU A 22 8.79 -14.02 -3.47
CA LEU A 22 10.18 -14.11 -3.06
C LEU A 22 11.10 -13.75 -4.23
N ASN A 23 11.74 -12.60 -4.14
CA ASN A 23 12.84 -12.26 -5.03
C ASN A 23 14.14 -12.85 -4.44
N PRO A 24 14.77 -13.85 -5.09
CA PRO A 24 15.97 -14.50 -4.57
C PRO A 24 17.15 -13.53 -4.37
N GLU A 25 17.25 -12.49 -5.22
CA GLU A 25 18.33 -11.49 -5.13
C GLU A 25 18.17 -10.61 -3.89
N LEU A 26 16.93 -10.20 -3.58
CA LEU A 26 16.64 -9.41 -2.38
C LEU A 26 16.90 -10.23 -1.10
N LEU A 27 16.47 -11.50 -1.09
CA LEU A 27 16.74 -12.40 0.04
C LEU A 27 18.24 -12.59 0.23
N LEU A 28 18.99 -12.81 -0.85
CA LEU A 28 20.45 -12.98 -0.80
C LEU A 28 21.14 -11.72 -0.25
N THR A 29 20.70 -10.55 -0.68
CA THR A 29 21.21 -9.25 -0.21
C THR A 29 21.01 -9.08 1.29
N ASP A 30 19.80 -9.37 1.77
CA ASP A 30 19.49 -9.25 3.19
C ASP A 30 20.26 -10.28 4.03
N LEU A 31 20.43 -11.52 3.52
CA LEU A 31 21.29 -12.54 4.16
C LEU A 31 22.74 -12.06 4.25
N GLN A 32 23.29 -11.49 3.19
CA GLN A 32 24.65 -10.96 3.19
C GLN A 32 24.82 -9.83 4.22
N THR A 33 23.83 -8.96 4.34
CA THR A 33 23.81 -7.88 5.34
C THR A 33 23.85 -8.44 6.77
N LEU A 34 23.13 -9.52 7.05
CA LEU A 34 23.12 -10.17 8.37
C LEU A 34 24.42 -10.92 8.71
N LEU A 35 25.19 -11.30 7.69
CA LEU A 35 26.46 -12.01 7.86
C LEU A 35 27.63 -11.06 8.19
N VAL A 36 27.45 -9.75 7.98
CA VAL A 36 28.44 -8.74 8.37
C VAL A 36 28.47 -8.63 9.91
N PRO A 37 29.63 -8.73 10.55
CA PRO A 37 29.74 -8.58 12.00
C PRO A 37 29.28 -7.18 12.48
N ASP A 38 28.63 -7.10 13.64
CA ASP A 38 28.07 -5.86 14.21
C ASP A 38 29.11 -4.72 14.35
N ASN A 39 30.37 -5.04 14.55
CA ASN A 39 31.48 -4.07 14.63
C ASN A 39 31.92 -3.49 13.27
N GLN A 40 31.34 -3.92 12.17
CA GLN A 40 31.53 -3.35 10.81
C GLN A 40 30.28 -2.60 10.31
N GLN A 41 29.23 -2.50 11.12
CA GLN A 41 28.00 -1.76 10.81
C GLN A 41 28.05 -0.28 11.25
N GLU A 42 29.19 0.22 11.76
CA GLU A 42 29.37 1.65 11.99
C GLU A 42 29.40 2.41 10.64
N PRO A 43 28.92 3.67 10.60
CA PRO A 43 28.85 4.43 9.36
C PRO A 43 30.26 4.57 8.79
N ALA A 44 30.48 4.00 7.61
CA ALA A 44 31.77 3.98 6.93
C ALA A 44 32.33 5.40 6.74
N ILE A 45 33.24 5.79 7.63
CA ILE A 45 34.23 6.82 7.40
C ILE A 45 35.41 6.12 6.71
N MET A 46 35.59 6.46 5.46
CA MET A 46 36.78 6.37 4.59
C MET A 46 37.94 5.41 4.92
N ASN A 47 38.30 4.68 3.82
CA ASN A 47 39.66 4.27 3.41
C ASN A 47 40.33 3.03 4.05
N GLN A 48 40.39 1.92 3.31
CA GLN A 48 41.59 1.45 2.62
C GLN A 48 41.37 0.12 1.87
N PRO A 49 42.15 -0.20 0.84
CA PRO A 49 41.95 -1.34 -0.06
C PRO A 49 42.58 -2.62 0.48
N HIS A 50 41.84 -3.72 0.48
CA HIS A 50 42.47 -5.04 0.61
C HIS A 50 42.18 -5.90 -0.65
N ASN A 51 43.29 -6.26 -1.30
CA ASN A 51 43.35 -7.28 -2.34
C ASN A 51 42.96 -8.65 -1.80
N HIS A 52 42.04 -9.33 -2.47
CA HIS A 52 42.05 -10.78 -2.54
C HIS A 52 41.72 -11.25 -3.93
N ASP A 53 42.71 -11.99 -4.48
CA ASP A 53 42.68 -12.60 -5.79
C ASP A 53 41.65 -13.71 -5.93
N GLY A 54 41.08 -13.71 -7.12
CA GLY A 54 40.45 -14.66 -7.94
C GLY A 54 40.24 -16.12 -7.52
N LEU A 55 39.05 -16.62 -7.81
CA LEU A 55 38.77 -17.83 -8.58
C LEU A 55 37.27 -18.07 -8.66
N ALA A 56 36.78 -18.46 -9.86
CA ALA A 56 35.45 -18.96 -10.15
C ALA A 56 34.32 -17.97 -10.45
N ALA A 57 34.50 -17.11 -11.45
CA ALA A 57 33.38 -16.49 -12.18
C ALA A 57 33.49 -16.87 -13.67
N LYS A 58 33.26 -18.11 -14.00
CA LYS A 58 33.07 -18.56 -15.41
C LYS A 58 32.23 -19.84 -15.36
N LYS A 59 30.89 -19.70 -15.34
CA LYS A 59 29.93 -20.72 -15.81
C LYS A 59 28.45 -20.45 -15.53
N THR A 60 28.03 -19.21 -15.28
CA THR A 60 26.60 -18.92 -15.09
C THR A 60 26.02 -17.92 -16.11
N ASP A 61 26.82 -17.45 -17.07
CA ASP A 61 26.38 -16.43 -18.02
C ASP A 61 25.68 -16.95 -19.30
N GLN A 62 25.27 -18.22 -19.33
CA GLN A 62 24.63 -18.77 -20.54
C GLN A 62 23.20 -19.28 -20.38
N ILE A 63 22.53 -19.12 -19.24
CA ILE A 63 21.16 -19.66 -19.05
C ILE A 63 20.06 -18.58 -19.04
N HIS A 64 20.37 -17.31 -19.03
CA HIS A 64 19.35 -16.23 -19.01
C HIS A 64 19.50 -15.18 -20.11
N LYS A 65 20.02 -15.57 -21.29
CA LYS A 65 19.83 -14.80 -22.52
C LYS A 65 18.72 -15.43 -23.38
N GLU A 66 17.56 -15.63 -22.86
CA GLU A 66 16.37 -15.49 -23.68
C GLU A 66 16.10 -13.99 -23.75
N GLU A 67 16.38 -13.42 -24.90
CA GLU A 67 15.98 -12.09 -25.29
C GLU A 67 14.48 -11.95 -25.11
N ARG A 68 14.04 -11.43 -23.95
CA ARG A 68 12.78 -10.68 -23.93
C ARG A 68 13.01 -9.53 -24.90
N THR A 69 12.51 -9.69 -26.12
CA THR A 69 12.29 -8.59 -27.02
C THR A 69 11.56 -7.52 -26.21
N LYS A 70 12.29 -6.45 -25.86
CA LYS A 70 11.71 -5.23 -25.31
C LYS A 70 10.80 -4.66 -26.39
N THR A 71 9.57 -5.14 -26.46
CA THR A 71 8.49 -4.33 -26.98
C THR A 71 8.37 -3.17 -26.01
N ASP A 72 8.73 -2.00 -26.46
CA ASP A 72 8.71 -0.74 -25.73
C ASP A 72 7.22 -0.35 -25.50
N HIS A 73 6.57 -1.06 -24.58
CA HIS A 73 5.24 -0.77 -24.06
C HIS A 73 5.34 -0.31 -22.60
N SER A 74 6.33 0.57 -22.32
CA SER A 74 6.32 1.27 -21.04
C SER A 74 5.03 2.11 -20.96
N LEU A 75 4.19 1.81 -19.99
CA LEU A 75 2.96 2.57 -19.73
C LEU A 75 3.34 4.03 -19.48
N ASN A 76 2.85 4.95 -20.32
CA ASN A 76 3.07 6.37 -20.07
C ASN A 76 2.08 6.86 -19.01
N LEU A 77 2.51 6.79 -17.74
CA LEU A 77 1.69 7.18 -16.60
C LEU A 77 1.23 8.64 -16.67
N LEU A 78 2.02 9.54 -17.25
CA LEU A 78 1.61 10.93 -17.45
C LEU A 78 0.44 11.02 -18.43
N THR A 79 0.52 10.33 -19.57
CA THR A 79 -0.56 10.29 -20.56
C THR A 79 -1.82 9.64 -19.96
N LEU A 80 -1.65 8.56 -19.18
CA LEU A 80 -2.77 7.92 -18.48
C LEU A 80 -3.48 8.91 -17.55
N ALA A 81 -2.72 9.69 -16.79
CA ALA A 81 -3.28 10.66 -15.83
C ALA A 81 -3.89 11.91 -16.49
N GLN A 82 -3.47 12.26 -17.71
CA GLN A 82 -4.04 13.38 -18.48
C GLN A 82 -5.38 13.04 -19.12
N ASN A 83 -5.69 11.75 -19.30
CA ASN A 83 -6.94 11.27 -19.87
C ASN A 83 -7.83 10.77 -18.74
N THR A 84 -8.92 11.46 -18.49
CA THR A 84 -9.93 11.02 -17.51
C THR A 84 -10.45 9.63 -17.90
N GLN A 85 -10.23 8.64 -17.06
CA GLN A 85 -10.73 7.29 -17.30
C GLN A 85 -12.23 7.21 -17.04
N LEU A 86 -12.91 6.38 -17.81
CA LEU A 86 -14.35 6.12 -17.62
C LEU A 86 -14.62 5.71 -16.16
N GLY A 87 -15.61 6.34 -15.55
CA GLY A 87 -16.03 6.08 -14.18
C GLY A 87 -15.18 6.74 -13.09
N LEU A 88 -14.13 7.47 -13.44
CA LEU A 88 -13.35 8.29 -12.49
C LEU A 88 -13.59 9.78 -12.70
N PRO A 89 -13.53 10.60 -11.64
CA PRO A 89 -13.54 12.05 -11.79
C PRO A 89 -12.22 12.54 -12.43
N PRO A 90 -12.21 13.76 -12.97
CA PRO A 90 -10.97 14.40 -13.38
C PRO A 90 -9.98 14.48 -12.23
N LEU A 91 -8.70 14.18 -12.51
CA LEU A 91 -7.65 14.17 -11.51
C LEU A 91 -7.38 15.58 -10.96
N LYS A 92 -7.38 15.73 -9.65
CA LYS A 92 -7.02 16.99 -8.97
C LYS A 92 -5.50 17.14 -8.95
N ILE A 93 -4.98 18.06 -9.79
CA ILE A 93 -3.54 18.34 -9.86
C ILE A 93 -3.27 19.68 -9.18
N PRO A 94 -2.51 19.72 -8.05
CA PRO A 94 -2.17 20.97 -7.38
C PRO A 94 -1.36 21.90 -8.28
N GLN A 95 -1.66 23.20 -8.21
CA GLN A 95 -0.98 24.22 -9.03
C GLN A 95 0.53 24.33 -8.72
N ASP A 96 0.91 24.09 -7.47
CA ASP A 96 2.28 24.11 -6.98
C ASP A 96 3.02 22.79 -7.23
N ASN A 97 2.28 21.71 -7.58
CA ASN A 97 2.86 20.42 -7.95
C ASN A 97 2.29 19.89 -9.29
N PRO A 98 2.46 20.59 -10.42
CA PRO A 98 2.03 20.09 -11.73
C PRO A 98 2.77 18.80 -12.06
N LEU A 99 2.05 17.85 -12.67
CA LEU A 99 2.60 16.55 -13.08
C LEU A 99 3.60 16.71 -14.24
N THR A 100 4.72 16.02 -14.11
CA THR A 100 5.71 15.86 -15.20
C THR A 100 6.25 14.43 -15.15
N SER A 101 6.66 13.87 -16.29
CA SER A 101 7.29 12.54 -16.34
C SER A 101 8.45 12.44 -15.35
N LYS A 102 9.29 13.48 -15.24
CA LYS A 102 10.45 13.49 -14.33
C LYS A 102 10.07 13.40 -12.85
N LYS A 103 8.96 14.03 -12.43
CA LYS A 103 8.46 13.92 -11.07
C LYS A 103 7.84 12.54 -10.80
N ILE A 104 7.11 11.99 -11.77
CA ILE A 104 6.52 10.65 -11.69
C ILE A 104 7.63 9.59 -11.59
N ASP A 105 8.63 9.65 -12.46
CA ASP A 105 9.78 8.73 -12.46
C ASP A 105 10.56 8.80 -11.14
N LEU A 106 10.80 10.01 -10.64
CA LEU A 106 11.46 10.22 -9.34
C LEU A 106 10.60 9.68 -8.19
N GLY A 107 9.30 9.94 -8.21
CA GLY A 107 8.37 9.44 -7.20
C GLY A 107 8.29 7.92 -7.19
N LYS A 108 8.23 7.30 -8.38
CA LYS A 108 8.30 5.85 -8.54
C LYS A 108 9.61 5.31 -7.96
N LYS A 109 10.76 5.88 -8.31
CA LYS A 109 12.06 5.48 -7.76
C LYS A 109 12.09 5.57 -6.24
N LEU A 110 11.60 6.66 -5.64
CA LEU A 110 11.52 6.84 -4.19
C LEU A 110 10.58 5.81 -3.53
N PHE A 111 9.45 5.50 -4.15
CA PHE A 111 8.44 4.58 -3.62
C PHE A 111 8.95 3.15 -3.46
N PHE A 112 9.84 2.71 -4.36
CA PHE A 112 10.44 1.37 -4.35
C PHE A 112 11.79 1.31 -3.65
N ASP A 113 12.38 2.45 -3.24
CA ASP A 113 13.72 2.49 -2.65
C ASP A 113 13.72 2.12 -1.17
N ARG A 114 14.30 0.98 -0.85
CA ARG A 114 14.43 0.46 0.51
C ARG A 114 15.33 1.33 1.41
N ARG A 115 16.26 2.07 0.81
CA ARG A 115 17.17 2.98 1.51
C ARG A 115 16.47 4.16 2.15
N LEU A 116 15.17 4.37 1.87
CA LEU A 116 14.37 5.40 2.53
C LEU A 116 13.95 5.01 3.96
N SER A 117 14.10 3.75 4.39
CA SER A 117 13.86 3.35 5.78
C SER A 117 15.09 3.55 6.67
N LEU A 118 14.91 3.51 7.99
CA LEU A 118 15.98 3.68 8.99
C LEU A 118 17.19 2.78 8.72
N ASN A 119 16.93 1.51 8.44
CA ASN A 119 17.94 0.46 8.29
C ASN A 119 18.15 0.00 6.84
N ASP A 120 17.66 0.77 5.86
CA ASP A 120 17.79 0.52 4.43
C ASP A 120 17.16 -0.81 3.92
N THR A 121 16.18 -1.35 4.65
CA THR A 121 15.57 -2.65 4.34
C THR A 121 14.13 -2.58 3.90
N PHE A 122 13.47 -1.40 3.95
CA PHE A 122 12.03 -1.28 3.82
C PHE A 122 11.61 -0.13 2.90
N SER A 123 10.66 -0.38 2.00
CA SER A 123 10.11 0.63 1.08
C SER A 123 8.59 0.71 1.15
N CYS A 124 7.99 1.75 0.58
CA CYS A 124 6.52 1.89 0.50
C CYS A 124 5.87 0.69 -0.21
N ALA A 125 6.54 0.16 -1.25
CA ALA A 125 6.06 -0.98 -2.02
C ALA A 125 5.98 -2.29 -1.22
N MET A 126 6.54 -2.36 0.00
CA MET A 126 6.45 -3.56 0.85
C MET A 126 5.16 -3.63 1.68
N CYS A 127 4.44 -2.50 1.83
CA CYS A 127 3.07 -2.46 2.36
C CYS A 127 2.03 -2.25 1.25
N HIS A 128 2.42 -1.55 0.17
CA HIS A 128 1.59 -1.28 -0.99
C HIS A 128 2.07 -2.11 -2.18
N ILE A 129 1.91 -3.44 -2.07
CA ILE A 129 2.43 -4.44 -3.01
C ILE A 129 1.63 -4.38 -4.32
N PRO A 130 2.27 -4.08 -5.48
CA PRO A 130 1.53 -3.90 -6.73
C PRO A 130 0.66 -5.09 -7.10
N GLN A 131 1.18 -6.31 -7.02
CA GLN A 131 0.45 -7.55 -7.34
C GLN A 131 -0.71 -7.85 -6.40
N GLN A 132 -0.82 -7.15 -5.29
CA GLN A 132 -1.88 -7.29 -4.31
C GLN A 132 -2.86 -6.10 -4.34
N GLY A 133 -3.04 -5.46 -5.51
CA GLY A 133 -3.88 -4.28 -5.64
C GLY A 133 -3.30 -3.04 -4.96
N PHE A 134 -1.96 -2.92 -4.87
CA PHE A 134 -1.23 -1.85 -4.18
C PHE A 134 -1.62 -1.71 -2.70
N THR A 135 -1.89 -2.83 -2.06
CA THR A 135 -2.10 -3.00 -0.62
C THR A 135 -1.32 -4.22 -0.13
N SER A 136 -1.62 -4.75 1.05
CA SER A 136 -1.07 -6.01 1.56
C SER A 136 -2.22 -6.95 1.91
N ASN A 137 -2.33 -8.10 1.22
CA ASN A 137 -3.40 -9.07 1.41
C ASN A 137 -2.98 -10.31 2.21
N GLU A 138 -1.76 -10.35 2.72
CA GLU A 138 -1.22 -11.51 3.42
C GLU A 138 -1.50 -11.50 4.93
N MET A 139 -1.67 -10.31 5.49
CA MET A 139 -1.93 -10.10 6.92
C MET A 139 -3.03 -9.07 7.13
N ALA A 140 -3.71 -9.17 8.26
CA ALA A 140 -4.69 -8.16 8.67
C ALA A 140 -4.08 -6.76 8.71
N THR A 141 -2.86 -6.64 9.22
CA THR A 141 -2.07 -5.41 9.21
C THR A 141 -0.65 -5.69 8.75
N SER A 142 -0.07 -4.76 8.03
CA SER A 142 1.29 -4.89 7.51
C SER A 142 2.34 -4.88 8.63
N VAL A 143 3.57 -5.22 8.27
CA VAL A 143 4.73 -5.23 9.16
C VAL A 143 5.77 -4.29 8.58
N GLY A 144 6.23 -3.33 9.35
CA GLY A 144 7.28 -2.38 8.97
C GLY A 144 8.69 -2.87 9.28
N VAL A 145 9.62 -1.92 9.40
CA VAL A 145 11.03 -2.23 9.70
C VAL A 145 11.16 -3.11 10.93
N GLU A 146 12.12 -4.03 10.89
CA GLU A 146 12.46 -4.94 12.01
C GLU A 146 11.27 -5.79 12.51
N GLY A 147 10.27 -6.02 11.66
CA GLY A 147 9.10 -6.82 12.04
C GLY A 147 8.10 -6.10 12.94
N ARG A 148 8.17 -4.77 13.07
CA ARG A 148 7.24 -3.98 13.89
C ARG A 148 5.86 -3.95 13.25
N THR A 149 4.83 -4.32 13.99
CA THR A 149 3.46 -4.35 13.49
C THR A 149 2.85 -2.96 13.42
N VAL A 150 2.10 -2.70 12.36
CA VAL A 150 1.27 -1.50 12.26
C VAL A 150 -0.14 -1.78 12.81
N ARG A 151 -0.83 -0.73 13.21
CA ARG A 151 -2.14 -0.83 13.87
C ARG A 151 -3.30 -1.02 12.90
N ARG A 152 -3.13 -0.54 11.65
CA ARG A 152 -4.16 -0.52 10.62
C ARG A 152 -3.71 -1.26 9.37
N ASN A 153 -4.68 -1.78 8.64
CA ASN A 153 -4.46 -2.36 7.31
C ASN A 153 -3.89 -1.28 6.36
N ALA A 154 -3.00 -1.67 5.44
CA ALA A 154 -2.50 -0.78 4.41
C ALA A 154 -3.60 -0.58 3.35
N PRO A 155 -4.16 0.63 3.17
CA PRO A 155 -5.16 0.85 2.12
C PRO A 155 -4.51 0.78 0.74
N THR A 156 -5.29 0.39 -0.27
CA THR A 156 -4.82 0.53 -1.65
C THR A 156 -4.48 1.99 -1.98
N ILE A 157 -3.45 2.19 -2.79
CA ILE A 157 -3.11 3.51 -3.36
C ILE A 157 -3.63 3.68 -4.80
N LEU A 158 -4.35 2.68 -5.35
CA LEU A 158 -5.08 2.88 -6.60
C LEU A 158 -6.14 3.98 -6.42
N ASN A 159 -6.19 4.89 -7.36
CA ASN A 159 -7.11 6.04 -7.35
C ASN A 159 -6.95 7.01 -6.16
N VAL A 160 -5.87 6.91 -5.37
CA VAL A 160 -5.68 7.77 -4.18
C VAL A 160 -5.64 9.25 -4.53
N GLY A 161 -5.22 9.61 -5.74
CA GLY A 161 -5.19 10.99 -6.23
C GLY A 161 -6.57 11.65 -6.42
N THR A 162 -7.67 10.89 -6.29
CA THR A 162 -9.04 11.39 -6.38
C THR A 162 -9.70 11.59 -5.01
N LEU A 163 -9.03 11.16 -3.93
CA LEU A 163 -9.56 11.27 -2.58
C LEU A 163 -9.29 12.64 -1.96
N ASP A 164 -10.22 13.14 -1.16
CA ASP A 164 -10.09 14.39 -0.40
C ASP A 164 -9.49 14.14 1.00
N LEU A 165 -9.76 12.97 1.57
CA LEU A 165 -9.24 12.56 2.87
C LEU A 165 -8.34 11.33 2.72
N LEU A 166 -7.20 11.36 3.36
CA LEU A 166 -6.19 10.31 3.35
C LEU A 166 -6.08 9.65 4.72
N PHE A 167 -5.49 8.46 4.76
CA PHE A 167 -5.53 7.54 5.90
C PHE A 167 -6.94 7.04 6.23
N HIS A 168 -7.05 6.12 7.17
CA HIS A 168 -8.34 5.59 7.62
C HIS A 168 -9.13 6.57 8.49
N ASP A 169 -8.44 7.50 9.16
CA ASP A 169 -9.02 8.50 10.06
C ASP A 169 -9.16 9.90 9.44
N GLY A 170 -8.81 10.05 8.16
CA GLY A 170 -8.97 11.32 7.44
C GLY A 170 -8.06 12.46 7.93
N ARG A 171 -6.96 12.15 8.64
CA ARG A 171 -6.09 13.14 9.28
C ARG A 171 -5.22 13.96 8.33
N GLU A 172 -5.23 13.64 7.05
CA GLU A 172 -4.44 14.33 6.02
C GLU A 172 -5.26 14.48 4.74
N GLU A 173 -5.07 15.61 4.05
CA GLU A 173 -5.76 15.93 2.81
C GLU A 173 -4.81 15.99 1.60
N LEU A 174 -3.51 16.14 1.83
CA LEU A 174 -2.51 16.33 0.78
C LEU A 174 -1.56 15.15 0.69
N LEU A 175 -1.48 14.51 -0.48
CA LEU A 175 -0.55 13.42 -0.74
C LEU A 175 0.91 13.82 -0.49
N GLU A 176 1.24 15.09 -0.74
CA GLU A 176 2.56 15.68 -0.55
C GLU A 176 3.03 15.60 0.91
N TYR A 177 2.12 15.70 1.87
CA TYR A 177 2.43 15.58 3.31
C TYR A 177 2.15 14.18 3.86
N GLN A 178 1.16 13.47 3.28
CA GLN A 178 0.81 12.12 3.70
C GLN A 178 2.02 11.19 3.66
N SER A 179 2.82 11.23 2.60
CA SER A 179 3.97 10.34 2.38
C SER A 179 5.08 10.48 3.43
N TRP A 180 5.12 11.60 4.17
CA TRP A 180 6.09 11.81 5.24
C TRP A 180 5.75 11.06 6.52
N GLN A 181 4.47 10.80 6.78
CA GLN A 181 4.07 10.12 8.02
C GLN A 181 4.59 8.68 8.07
N PRO A 182 4.42 7.82 7.04
CA PRO A 182 5.03 6.49 7.01
C PRO A 182 6.57 6.51 7.08
N LEU A 183 7.22 7.50 6.45
CA LEU A 183 8.67 7.65 6.50
C LEU A 183 9.19 7.84 7.93
N LEU A 184 8.42 8.51 8.80
CA LEU A 184 8.81 8.86 10.16
C LEU A 184 8.20 7.94 11.23
N ALA A 185 7.12 7.22 10.91
CA ALA A 185 6.44 6.34 11.86
C ALA A 185 7.36 5.21 12.33
N LYS A 186 7.55 5.11 13.65
CA LYS A 186 8.48 4.16 14.30
C LYS A 186 8.23 2.69 13.92
N ASN A 187 6.98 2.35 13.65
CA ASN A 187 6.55 0.99 13.30
C ASN A 187 6.37 0.78 11.78
N GLU A 188 6.73 1.76 10.95
CA GLU A 188 6.73 1.66 9.49
C GLU A 188 8.16 1.78 8.95
N MET A 189 8.63 2.96 8.53
CA MET A 189 9.98 3.16 7.99
C MET A 189 10.97 3.72 9.04
N ALA A 190 10.49 4.17 10.18
CA ALA A 190 11.20 4.49 11.42
C ALA A 190 12.33 5.54 11.34
N ASN A 191 12.37 6.40 10.34
CA ASN A 191 13.39 7.44 10.30
C ASN A 191 13.22 8.42 11.49
N PRO A 192 14.31 8.85 12.13
CA PRO A 192 14.23 9.68 13.32
C PRO A 192 13.78 11.13 13.01
N SER A 193 13.97 11.59 11.78
CA SER A 193 13.57 12.94 11.36
C SER A 193 13.56 13.12 9.84
N VAL A 194 12.88 14.17 9.38
CA VAL A 194 12.92 14.62 7.98
C VAL A 194 14.36 14.88 7.52
N SER A 195 15.16 15.56 8.34
CA SER A 195 16.56 15.86 8.02
C SER A 195 17.40 14.60 7.81
N TYR A 196 17.10 13.53 8.53
CA TYR A 196 17.79 12.24 8.35
C TYR A 196 17.53 11.68 6.95
N VAL A 197 16.28 11.63 6.50
CA VAL A 197 15.90 11.18 5.15
C VAL A 197 16.54 12.06 4.09
N LEU A 198 16.46 13.39 4.25
CA LEU A 198 17.06 14.32 3.28
C LEU A 198 18.57 14.15 3.16
N ASN A 199 19.27 13.92 4.28
CA ASN A 199 20.71 13.69 4.28
C ASN A 199 21.08 12.36 3.62
N LYS A 200 20.27 11.31 3.78
CA LYS A 200 20.45 10.06 3.02
C LYS A 200 20.36 10.31 1.52
N LEU A 201 19.30 10.95 1.07
CA LEU A 201 19.09 11.25 -0.36
C LEU A 201 20.22 12.12 -0.95
N ARG A 202 20.72 13.11 -0.20
CA ARG A 202 21.81 13.99 -0.63
C ARG A 202 23.15 13.27 -0.78
N ARG A 203 23.35 12.14 -0.09
CA ARG A 203 24.56 11.31 -0.21
C ARG A 203 24.55 10.38 -1.41
N LEU A 204 23.40 10.22 -2.08
CA LEU A 204 23.19 9.33 -3.22
C LEU A 204 23.26 10.16 -4.53
N PRO A 205 24.34 10.05 -5.32
CA PRO A 205 24.54 10.89 -6.52
C PRO A 205 23.38 10.79 -7.52
N GLU A 206 22.82 9.60 -7.70
CA GLU A 206 21.71 9.36 -8.62
C GLU A 206 20.43 10.11 -8.22
N TYR A 207 20.24 10.46 -6.94
CA TYR A 207 19.13 11.31 -6.51
C TYR A 207 19.41 12.79 -6.75
N GLN A 208 20.65 13.24 -6.60
CA GLN A 208 20.99 14.63 -6.91
C GLN A 208 20.62 14.97 -8.36
N ASP A 209 20.98 14.11 -9.32
CA ASP A 209 20.64 14.28 -10.73
C ASP A 209 19.13 14.17 -10.98
N SER A 210 18.45 13.19 -10.38
CA SER A 210 17.01 13.01 -10.53
C SER A 210 16.22 14.20 -9.99
N PHE A 211 16.59 14.72 -8.82
CA PHE A 211 15.95 15.93 -8.26
C PHE A 211 16.27 17.19 -9.08
N LYS A 212 17.50 17.33 -9.60
CA LYS A 212 17.85 18.45 -10.49
C LYS A 212 17.00 18.47 -11.76
N GLN A 213 16.65 17.29 -12.30
CA GLN A 213 15.79 17.19 -13.48
C GLN A 213 14.31 17.45 -13.14
N ALA A 214 13.80 16.90 -12.01
CA ALA A 214 12.41 17.04 -11.62
C ALA A 214 12.09 18.39 -10.98
N PHE A 215 13.06 18.98 -10.24
CA PHE A 215 12.94 20.22 -9.47
C PHE A 215 14.18 21.11 -9.63
N PRO A 216 14.41 21.71 -10.83
CA PRO A 216 15.68 22.38 -11.18
C PRO A 216 16.11 23.50 -10.23
N LYS A 217 15.14 24.20 -9.62
CA LYS A 217 15.39 25.36 -8.74
C LYS A 217 15.36 25.04 -7.25
N GLN A 218 14.81 23.87 -6.87
CA GLN A 218 14.48 23.55 -5.48
C GLN A 218 15.39 22.47 -4.89
N GLY A 219 15.83 21.50 -5.73
CA GLY A 219 16.67 20.40 -5.28
C GLY A 219 16.00 19.48 -4.26
N ILE A 220 16.79 18.86 -3.37
CA ILE A 220 16.32 17.89 -2.37
C ILE A 220 15.86 18.62 -1.10
N ARG A 221 14.55 18.70 -0.91
CA ARG A 221 13.86 19.32 0.25
C ARG A 221 12.67 18.46 0.68
N MET A 222 12.12 18.74 1.85
CA MET A 222 10.92 18.06 2.34
C MET A 222 9.79 18.14 1.31
N GLU A 223 9.50 19.33 0.81
CA GLU A 223 8.43 19.58 -0.14
C GLU A 223 8.64 18.79 -1.44
N THR A 224 9.84 18.82 -2.01
CA THR A 224 10.13 18.15 -3.31
C THR A 224 10.13 16.63 -3.22
N VAL A 225 10.50 16.06 -2.08
CA VAL A 225 10.38 14.61 -1.82
C VAL A 225 8.90 14.23 -1.75
N GLY A 226 8.10 14.96 -0.97
CA GLY A 226 6.66 14.76 -0.90
C GLY A 226 5.96 14.94 -2.24
N MET A 227 6.30 16.00 -2.99
CA MET A 227 5.77 16.27 -4.33
C MET A 227 6.09 15.15 -5.34
N ALA A 228 7.28 14.58 -5.29
CA ALA A 228 7.65 13.47 -6.16
C ALA A 228 6.85 12.21 -5.82
N LEU A 229 6.81 11.80 -4.54
CA LEU A 229 6.03 10.66 -4.07
C LEU A 229 4.53 10.83 -4.40
N ALA A 230 3.98 12.02 -4.16
CA ALA A 230 2.60 12.35 -4.51
C ALA A 230 2.35 12.28 -6.02
N SER A 231 3.29 12.71 -6.85
CA SER A 231 3.16 12.65 -8.32
C SER A 231 3.04 11.21 -8.81
N TYR A 232 3.81 10.27 -8.26
CA TYR A 232 3.69 8.85 -8.61
C TYR A 232 2.37 8.26 -8.12
N GLN A 233 2.02 8.45 -6.85
CA GLN A 233 0.78 7.92 -6.29
C GLN A 233 -0.47 8.46 -7.01
N ARG A 234 -0.45 9.77 -7.36
CA ARG A 234 -1.57 10.45 -8.04
C ARG A 234 -1.90 9.86 -9.40
N VAL A 235 -0.92 9.36 -10.14
CA VAL A 235 -1.12 8.80 -11.49
C VAL A 235 -1.52 7.33 -11.50
N LEU A 236 -1.60 6.66 -10.36
CA LEU A 236 -2.05 5.28 -10.24
C LEU A 236 -3.58 5.20 -10.32
N GLN A 237 -4.12 5.51 -11.49
CA GLN A 237 -5.56 5.51 -11.76
C GLN A 237 -5.99 4.19 -12.41
N ALA A 238 -7.05 3.58 -11.88
CA ALA A 238 -7.66 2.35 -12.36
C ALA A 238 -9.18 2.48 -12.39
N GLY A 239 -9.68 3.03 -13.47
CA GLY A 239 -11.09 3.11 -13.85
C GLY A 239 -11.42 2.12 -14.96
N ASN A 240 -12.41 2.46 -15.79
CA ASN A 240 -12.78 1.70 -16.98
C ASN A 240 -13.12 0.23 -16.66
N SER A 241 -13.86 0.02 -15.56
CA SER A 241 -14.33 -1.29 -15.11
C SER A 241 -15.50 -1.78 -15.95
N SER A 242 -15.85 -3.07 -15.85
CA SER A 242 -17.05 -3.59 -16.50
C SER A 242 -18.33 -2.92 -16.01
N PHE A 243 -18.40 -2.52 -14.73
CA PHE A 243 -19.47 -1.67 -14.22
C PHE A 243 -19.57 -0.35 -14.98
N ASP A 244 -18.43 0.33 -15.24
CA ASP A 244 -18.42 1.60 -15.95
C ASP A 244 -18.95 1.49 -17.37
N HIS A 245 -18.59 0.43 -18.09
CA HIS A 245 -19.11 0.16 -19.42
C HIS A 245 -20.61 -0.08 -19.40
N TRP A 246 -21.11 -0.82 -18.42
CA TRP A 246 -22.53 -1.06 -18.27
C TRP A 246 -23.31 0.21 -17.91
N TYR A 247 -22.85 0.92 -16.85
CA TYR A 247 -23.62 1.99 -16.25
C TYR A 247 -23.54 3.30 -17.05
N TYR A 248 -22.33 3.70 -17.46
CA TYR A 248 -22.09 4.97 -18.13
C TYR A 248 -22.17 4.89 -19.66
N LEU A 249 -21.86 3.72 -20.27
CA LEU A 249 -21.95 3.55 -21.71
C LEU A 249 -23.17 2.74 -22.16
N GLY A 250 -23.98 2.21 -21.23
CA GLY A 250 -25.18 1.45 -21.54
C GLY A 250 -24.93 0.08 -22.20
N GLN A 251 -23.72 -0.47 -22.06
CA GLN A 251 -23.36 -1.77 -22.62
C GLN A 251 -23.96 -2.90 -21.77
N GLN A 252 -25.15 -3.38 -22.15
CA GLN A 252 -25.95 -4.29 -21.31
C GLN A 252 -25.25 -5.62 -20.97
N ASP A 253 -24.37 -6.10 -21.83
CA ASP A 253 -23.65 -7.37 -21.66
C ASP A 253 -22.31 -7.21 -20.90
N ALA A 254 -21.94 -5.97 -20.48
CA ALA A 254 -20.67 -5.72 -19.78
C ALA A 254 -20.63 -6.33 -18.39
N ILE A 255 -21.80 -6.54 -17.75
CA ILE A 255 -21.93 -7.25 -16.48
C ILE A 255 -23.09 -8.24 -16.52
N SER A 256 -23.02 -9.30 -15.70
CA SER A 256 -24.06 -10.32 -15.62
C SER A 256 -25.39 -9.78 -15.06
N VAL A 257 -26.50 -10.43 -15.36
CA VAL A 257 -27.81 -10.12 -14.78
C VAL A 257 -27.76 -10.20 -13.24
N GLU A 258 -27.02 -11.15 -12.68
CA GLU A 258 -26.82 -11.27 -11.25
C GLU A 258 -26.13 -10.03 -10.66
N ALA A 259 -25.10 -9.49 -11.33
CA ALA A 259 -24.43 -8.27 -10.92
C ALA A 259 -25.33 -7.04 -11.05
N GLN A 260 -26.19 -6.96 -12.08
CA GLN A 260 -27.19 -5.89 -12.23
C GLN A 260 -28.21 -5.93 -11.07
N GLN A 261 -28.65 -7.11 -10.67
CA GLN A 261 -29.53 -7.29 -9.50
C GLN A 261 -28.81 -6.89 -8.21
N GLY A 262 -27.52 -7.23 -8.09
CA GLY A 262 -26.66 -6.81 -6.98
C GLY A 262 -26.53 -5.29 -6.89
N PHE A 263 -26.40 -4.61 -8.01
CA PHE A 263 -26.39 -3.14 -8.06
C PHE A 263 -27.72 -2.53 -7.60
N ALA A 264 -28.84 -3.11 -8.03
CA ALA A 264 -30.15 -2.67 -7.54
C ALA A 264 -30.31 -2.84 -6.01
N LEU A 265 -29.77 -3.94 -5.45
CA LEU A 265 -29.72 -4.13 -4.00
C LEU A 265 -28.79 -3.14 -3.34
N PHE A 266 -27.61 -2.84 -3.90
CA PHE A 266 -26.66 -1.88 -3.39
C PHE A 266 -27.25 -0.48 -3.25
N GLN A 267 -28.06 -0.05 -4.23
CA GLN A 267 -28.77 1.24 -4.18
C GLN A 267 -30.03 1.20 -3.31
N GLY A 268 -30.71 0.06 -3.27
CA GLY A 268 -32.03 -0.12 -2.60
C GLY A 268 -31.91 -0.75 -1.22
N LYS A 269 -32.35 -1.99 -1.08
CA LYS A 269 -32.47 -2.71 0.19
C LYS A 269 -31.19 -2.77 1.01
N GLY A 270 -30.04 -2.88 0.34
CA GLY A 270 -28.73 -2.92 1.00
C GLY A 270 -28.27 -1.56 1.57
N GLY A 271 -28.82 -0.44 1.10
CA GLY A 271 -28.49 0.91 1.59
C GLY A 271 -27.04 1.34 1.41
N CYS A 272 -26.22 0.55 0.71
CA CYS A 272 -24.77 0.76 0.60
C CYS A 272 -24.42 2.11 -0.07
N ALA A 273 -25.24 2.54 -1.04
CA ALA A 273 -25.06 3.80 -1.75
C ALA A 273 -25.20 5.06 -0.86
N SER A 274 -25.70 4.92 0.37
CA SER A 274 -25.79 6.02 1.34
C SER A 274 -24.40 6.51 1.80
N CYS A 275 -23.41 5.60 1.84
CA CYS A 275 -22.02 5.92 2.14
C CYS A 275 -21.13 5.77 0.90
N HIS A 276 -21.43 4.79 0.04
CA HIS A 276 -20.68 4.53 -1.19
C HIS A 276 -21.38 5.16 -2.39
N SER A 277 -21.32 6.49 -2.45
CA SER A 277 -22.06 7.32 -3.42
C SER A 277 -21.63 7.10 -4.88
N ILE A 278 -22.58 7.30 -5.77
CA ILE A 278 -22.43 7.18 -7.23
C ILE A 278 -22.87 8.50 -7.85
N ASP A 279 -22.00 9.13 -8.61
CA ASP A 279 -22.31 10.35 -9.34
C ASP A 279 -22.84 10.02 -10.76
N LYS A 280 -23.36 11.04 -11.45
CA LYS A 280 -23.90 10.89 -12.81
C LYS A 280 -22.84 10.58 -13.85
N GLU A 281 -21.61 11.05 -13.66
CA GLU A 281 -20.52 10.94 -14.62
C GLU A 281 -19.40 10.02 -14.15
N TRP A 282 -19.28 9.77 -12.83
CA TRP A 282 -18.29 8.90 -12.21
C TRP A 282 -18.82 8.25 -10.94
N ALA A 283 -18.14 7.23 -10.45
CA ALA A 283 -18.41 6.66 -9.14
C ALA A 283 -17.10 6.27 -8.45
N LEU A 284 -16.72 7.00 -7.43
CA LEU A 284 -15.65 6.59 -6.52
C LEU A 284 -16.14 5.58 -5.48
N PHE A 285 -17.46 5.43 -5.36
CA PHE A 285 -18.10 4.61 -4.33
C PHE A 285 -17.61 4.97 -2.92
N THR A 286 -17.61 6.25 -2.60
CA THR A 286 -17.31 6.81 -1.28
C THR A 286 -17.98 8.18 -1.18
N ASP A 287 -18.51 8.50 -0.01
CA ASP A 287 -18.97 9.84 0.36
C ASP A 287 -17.84 10.70 0.95
N GLN A 288 -16.63 10.09 1.08
CA GLN A 288 -15.45 10.68 1.72
C GLN A 288 -15.72 11.20 3.16
N GLN A 289 -16.78 10.71 3.81
CA GLN A 289 -17.09 11.01 5.20
C GLN A 289 -16.53 9.92 6.13
N LEU A 290 -16.66 10.17 7.43
CA LEU A 290 -16.18 9.23 8.45
C LEU A 290 -17.36 8.67 9.24
N HIS A 291 -17.43 7.33 9.31
CA HIS A 291 -18.51 6.60 9.94
C HIS A 291 -17.97 5.59 10.98
N ASN A 292 -18.75 5.38 12.03
CA ASN A 292 -18.51 4.32 12.99
C ASN A 292 -19.37 3.10 12.62
N THR A 293 -18.74 2.00 12.25
CA THR A 293 -19.39 0.72 11.93
C THR A 293 -19.36 -0.28 13.10
N GLY A 294 -18.70 0.09 14.19
CA GLY A 294 -18.50 -0.73 15.37
C GLY A 294 -17.23 -1.58 15.41
N ILE A 295 -16.51 -1.73 14.29
CA ILE A 295 -15.25 -2.53 14.23
C ILE A 295 -14.21 -1.99 15.22
N GLY A 296 -14.02 -0.66 15.29
CA GLY A 296 -13.09 -0.06 16.27
C GLY A 296 -13.51 -0.30 17.72
N TYR A 297 -14.80 -0.28 18.00
CA TYR A 297 -15.35 -0.57 19.34
C TYR A 297 -15.13 -2.02 19.75
N GLN A 298 -15.28 -2.99 18.83
CA GLN A 298 -15.06 -4.41 19.10
C GLN A 298 -13.66 -4.70 19.65
N ASN A 299 -12.65 -3.97 19.21
CA ASN A 299 -11.28 -4.14 19.68
C ASN A 299 -11.10 -3.86 21.19
N LEU A 300 -12.00 -3.08 21.80
CA LEU A 300 -12.00 -2.85 23.25
C LEU A 300 -12.52 -4.06 24.05
N GLN A 301 -13.36 -4.88 23.43
CA GLN A 301 -14.02 -6.01 24.09
C GLN A 301 -13.30 -7.36 23.86
N GLN A 302 -12.22 -7.36 23.08
CA GLN A 302 -11.55 -8.61 22.71
C GLN A 302 -10.93 -9.34 23.91
N SER A 303 -11.10 -10.66 23.89
CA SER A 303 -10.66 -11.62 24.88
C SER A 303 -9.16 -11.54 25.19
N LYS A 304 -8.73 -12.06 26.36
CA LYS A 304 -7.33 -12.19 26.78
C LYS A 304 -6.46 -13.03 25.82
N LEU A 305 -7.10 -13.82 24.93
CA LEU A 305 -6.44 -14.65 23.92
C LEU A 305 -6.74 -14.08 22.53
N GLN A 306 -5.72 -13.95 21.71
CA GLN A 306 -5.84 -13.52 20.32
C GLN A 306 -5.45 -14.69 19.41
N LYS A 307 -6.30 -14.99 18.43
CA LYS A 307 -5.96 -15.94 17.37
C LYS A 307 -5.02 -15.28 16.38
N VAL A 308 -3.84 -15.85 16.22
CA VAL A 308 -2.84 -15.42 15.26
C VAL A 308 -2.72 -16.49 14.18
N GLN A 309 -2.99 -16.12 12.94
CA GLN A 309 -2.81 -17.01 11.81
C GLN A 309 -1.32 -17.03 11.42
N LEU A 310 -0.65 -18.14 11.69
CA LEU A 310 0.76 -18.33 11.35
C LEU A 310 0.95 -18.79 9.88
N ALA A 311 -0.03 -19.48 9.34
CA ALA A 311 -0.08 -19.93 7.94
C ALA A 311 -1.54 -20.24 7.57
N PRO A 312 -1.89 -20.40 6.29
CA PRO A 312 -3.21 -20.84 5.88
C PRO A 312 -3.60 -22.14 6.59
N GLY A 313 -4.72 -22.08 7.34
CA GLY A 313 -5.22 -23.22 8.12
C GLY A 313 -4.49 -23.49 9.43
N VAL A 314 -3.49 -22.70 9.82
CA VAL A 314 -2.76 -22.81 11.08
C VAL A 314 -3.04 -21.59 11.94
N GLU A 315 -3.99 -21.67 12.85
CA GLU A 315 -4.28 -20.66 13.84
C GLU A 315 -3.69 -21.09 15.19
N VAL A 316 -3.08 -20.14 15.90
CA VAL A 316 -2.57 -20.33 17.27
C VAL A 316 -3.21 -19.27 18.16
N GLU A 317 -3.72 -19.69 19.30
CA GLU A 317 -4.19 -18.77 20.35
C GLU A 317 -2.98 -18.31 21.18
N VAL A 318 -2.69 -17.02 21.14
CA VAL A 318 -1.59 -16.40 21.88
C VAL A 318 -2.18 -15.44 22.91
N SER A 319 -1.65 -15.45 24.14
CA SER A 319 -2.11 -14.49 25.13
C SER A 319 -1.74 -13.08 24.71
N ARG A 320 -2.66 -12.13 24.92
CA ARG A 320 -2.41 -10.70 24.64
C ARG A 320 -1.24 -10.17 25.48
N GLU A 321 -1.04 -10.70 26.69
CA GLU A 321 0.12 -10.38 27.52
C GLU A 321 1.44 -10.76 26.86
N LEU A 322 1.50 -11.94 26.22
CA LEU A 322 2.70 -12.37 25.51
C LEU A 322 2.95 -11.50 24.26
N ILE A 323 1.90 -11.16 23.53
CA ILE A 323 2.01 -10.24 22.38
C ILE A 323 2.50 -8.87 22.85
N ASN A 324 1.99 -8.36 23.94
CA ASN A 324 2.38 -7.07 24.53
C ASN A 324 3.80 -7.07 25.12
N GLN A 325 4.36 -8.24 25.47
CA GLN A 325 5.75 -8.36 25.93
C GLN A 325 6.75 -8.34 24.78
N VAL A 326 6.33 -8.75 23.57
CA VAL A 326 7.20 -8.83 22.39
C VAL A 326 7.06 -7.61 21.48
N SER A 327 5.92 -6.92 21.56
CA SER A 327 5.64 -5.67 20.83
C SER A 327 5.06 -4.65 21.80
N GLU A 328 5.34 -3.35 21.58
CA GLU A 328 4.59 -2.30 22.27
C GLU A 328 3.09 -2.55 22.00
N PRO A 329 2.22 -2.68 23.04
CA PRO A 329 0.81 -2.88 22.82
C PRO A 329 0.30 -1.70 21.98
N PRO A 330 -0.31 -1.95 20.82
CA PRO A 330 -0.88 -0.86 20.06
C PRO A 330 -1.93 -0.20 20.97
N PRO A 331 -1.87 1.13 21.18
CA PRO A 331 -2.94 1.81 21.87
C PRO A 331 -4.26 1.48 21.15
N SER A 332 -5.36 1.36 21.90
CA SER A 332 -6.68 1.13 21.31
C SER A 332 -6.93 2.16 20.22
N ASP A 333 -7.28 1.71 19.01
CA ASP A 333 -7.55 2.60 17.89
C ASP A 333 -8.89 3.28 18.08
N LEU A 334 -8.89 4.57 18.38
CA LEU A 334 -10.09 5.37 18.60
C LEU A 334 -10.56 6.12 17.35
N GLY A 335 -9.91 5.88 16.19
CA GLY A 335 -10.28 6.50 14.92
C GLY A 335 -10.10 8.01 14.92
N LEU A 336 -11.06 8.73 14.34
CA LEU A 336 -11.04 10.20 14.23
C LEU A 336 -10.90 10.91 15.58
N TYR A 337 -11.39 10.31 16.66
CA TYR A 337 -11.24 10.88 18.01
C TYR A 337 -9.79 11.19 18.38
N GLU A 338 -8.83 10.42 17.91
CA GLU A 338 -7.40 10.66 18.20
C GLU A 338 -6.92 12.03 17.67
N ILE A 339 -7.60 12.56 16.67
CA ILE A 339 -7.31 13.86 16.05
C ILE A 339 -8.16 14.98 16.65
N THR A 340 -9.47 14.77 16.75
CA THR A 340 -10.42 15.80 17.14
C THR A 340 -10.60 15.95 18.65
N GLN A 341 -10.32 14.92 19.42
CA GLN A 341 -10.63 14.79 20.85
C GLN A 341 -12.14 14.96 21.17
N ASN A 342 -12.99 14.92 20.15
CA ASN A 342 -14.45 14.99 20.32
C ASN A 342 -14.98 13.58 20.57
N PRO A 343 -15.63 13.29 21.72
CA PRO A 343 -16.19 11.97 22.05
C PRO A 343 -17.11 11.37 20.97
N ALA A 344 -17.86 12.20 20.27
CA ALA A 344 -18.74 11.78 19.17
C ALA A 344 -17.99 11.25 17.94
N ASP A 345 -16.66 11.42 17.89
CA ASP A 345 -15.82 10.95 16.77
C ASP A 345 -15.10 9.63 17.07
N ARG A 346 -15.40 9.01 18.21
CA ARG A 346 -14.83 7.71 18.55
C ARG A 346 -15.19 6.66 17.50
N TRP A 347 -14.16 5.88 17.10
CA TRP A 347 -14.27 4.75 16.17
C TRP A 347 -14.84 5.11 14.79
N LYS A 348 -14.82 6.39 14.42
CA LYS A 348 -15.13 6.82 13.06
C LYS A 348 -13.91 6.63 12.16
N TYR A 349 -14.14 6.02 11.00
CA TYR A 349 -13.16 5.82 9.95
C TYR A 349 -13.75 6.24 8.62
N ARG A 350 -12.87 6.70 7.71
CA ARG A 350 -13.28 7.16 6.38
C ARG A 350 -13.91 6.02 5.59
N THR A 351 -15.02 6.30 4.91
CA THR A 351 -15.60 5.42 3.90
C THR A 351 -14.56 5.16 2.79
N PRO A 352 -14.07 3.93 2.61
CA PRO A 352 -13.13 3.64 1.53
C PRO A 352 -13.85 3.68 0.18
N SER A 353 -13.11 4.00 -0.89
CA SER A 353 -13.57 3.72 -2.24
C SER A 353 -13.76 2.21 -2.43
N LEU A 354 -14.81 1.79 -3.16
CA LEU A 354 -14.98 0.40 -3.55
C LEU A 354 -14.37 0.08 -4.92
N ARG A 355 -13.73 1.06 -5.56
CA ARG A 355 -12.95 0.80 -6.76
C ARG A 355 -11.87 -0.24 -6.47
N ASN A 356 -11.80 -1.26 -7.32
CA ASN A 356 -10.85 -2.37 -7.21
C ASN A 356 -10.99 -3.19 -5.91
N VAL A 357 -12.14 -3.12 -5.23
CA VAL A 357 -12.35 -3.73 -3.91
C VAL A 357 -12.11 -5.23 -3.89
N ALA A 358 -12.37 -5.94 -4.98
CA ALA A 358 -12.12 -7.38 -5.10
C ALA A 358 -10.63 -7.77 -4.95
N LEU A 359 -9.71 -6.83 -5.13
CA LEU A 359 -8.26 -7.05 -5.05
C LEU A 359 -7.67 -6.74 -3.67
N THR A 360 -8.45 -6.14 -2.75
CA THR A 360 -7.90 -5.45 -1.57
C THR A 360 -8.27 -6.07 -0.23
N ALA A 361 -8.55 -7.37 -0.22
CA ALA A 361 -8.68 -8.12 1.04
C ALA A 361 -7.34 -8.06 1.85
N PRO A 362 -7.37 -8.18 3.20
CA PRO A 362 -8.56 -8.21 4.06
C PRO A 362 -9.14 -6.81 4.30
N TYR A 363 -10.39 -6.76 4.73
CA TYR A 363 -11.18 -5.55 4.78
C TYR A 363 -11.27 -4.94 6.18
N MET A 364 -11.81 -3.72 6.24
CA MET A 364 -11.89 -2.81 7.37
C MET A 364 -10.53 -2.16 7.70
N HIS A 365 -10.56 -1.11 8.52
CA HIS A 365 -9.34 -0.37 8.88
C HIS A 365 -8.25 -1.22 9.53
N ASN A 366 -8.62 -2.34 10.12
CA ASN A 366 -7.73 -3.26 10.85
C ASN A 366 -7.62 -4.65 10.19
N GLY A 367 -8.16 -4.84 8.98
CA GLY A 367 -8.13 -6.12 8.28
C GLY A 367 -8.93 -7.24 8.96
N ALA A 368 -9.97 -6.89 9.74
CA ALA A 368 -10.71 -7.87 10.55
C ALA A 368 -11.55 -8.85 9.71
N LEU A 369 -11.94 -8.47 8.50
CA LEU A 369 -12.80 -9.28 7.63
C LEU A 369 -11.99 -9.80 6.42
N GLN A 370 -12.00 -11.11 6.23
CA GLN A 370 -11.08 -11.78 5.31
C GLN A 370 -11.48 -11.67 3.84
N ASP A 371 -12.77 -11.57 3.55
CA ASP A 371 -13.31 -11.53 2.19
C ASP A 371 -14.57 -10.67 2.09
N LEU A 372 -15.03 -10.42 0.87
CA LEU A 372 -16.21 -9.61 0.60
C LEU A 372 -17.51 -10.25 1.10
N ALA A 373 -17.58 -11.57 1.20
CA ALA A 373 -18.75 -12.25 1.75
C ALA A 373 -18.87 -11.93 3.24
N ALA A 374 -17.77 -11.97 3.98
CA ALA A 374 -17.73 -11.56 5.39
C ALA A 374 -18.09 -10.08 5.59
N VAL A 375 -17.71 -9.19 4.63
CA VAL A 375 -18.12 -7.78 4.65
C VAL A 375 -19.64 -7.65 4.48
N ILE A 376 -20.23 -8.37 3.52
CA ILE A 376 -21.67 -8.36 3.27
C ILE A 376 -22.40 -8.91 4.51
N ASP A 377 -21.93 -10.00 5.10
CA ASP A 377 -22.51 -10.57 6.32
C ASP A 377 -22.43 -9.62 7.51
N PHE A 378 -21.33 -8.90 7.66
CA PHE A 378 -21.16 -7.89 8.70
C PHE A 378 -22.20 -6.76 8.60
N TYR A 379 -22.40 -6.22 7.40
CA TYR A 379 -23.42 -5.17 7.18
C TYR A 379 -24.85 -5.72 7.24
N ASP A 380 -25.07 -6.97 6.81
CA ASP A 380 -26.37 -7.64 6.95
C ASP A 380 -26.81 -7.77 8.40
N GLN A 381 -25.86 -7.96 9.31
CA GLN A 381 -26.10 -8.00 10.77
C GLN A 381 -26.29 -6.62 11.41
N GLY A 382 -26.03 -5.54 10.66
CA GLY A 382 -26.13 -4.17 11.18
C GLY A 382 -24.88 -3.70 11.92
N GLY A 383 -23.72 -4.19 11.57
CA GLY A 383 -22.45 -3.82 12.22
C GLY A 383 -22.33 -4.30 13.66
N ILE A 384 -21.58 -3.59 14.49
CA ILE A 384 -21.43 -3.91 15.92
C ILE A 384 -22.04 -2.80 16.75
N ALA A 385 -23.07 -3.13 17.52
CA ALA A 385 -23.81 -2.20 18.37
C ALA A 385 -22.89 -1.49 19.38
N ASN A 386 -22.93 -0.18 19.40
CA ASN A 386 -22.22 0.68 20.34
C ASN A 386 -22.92 2.05 20.42
N PRO A 387 -22.64 2.88 21.46
CA PRO A 387 -23.33 4.16 21.65
C PRO A 387 -23.19 5.15 20.49
N GLU A 388 -22.09 5.09 19.75
CA GLU A 388 -21.74 6.02 18.67
C GLU A 388 -21.88 5.36 17.28
N LEU A 389 -22.59 4.23 17.16
CA LEU A 389 -22.82 3.57 15.87
C LEU A 389 -23.51 4.53 14.89
N SER A 390 -23.04 4.58 13.64
CA SER A 390 -23.70 5.38 12.62
C SER A 390 -25.15 4.99 12.44
N SER A 391 -26.06 5.95 12.42
CA SER A 391 -27.49 5.74 12.21
C SER A 391 -27.84 5.15 10.83
N LEU A 392 -26.89 5.19 9.89
CA LEU A 392 -27.00 4.55 8.58
C LEU A 392 -26.80 3.02 8.63
N ILE A 393 -26.29 2.49 9.75
CA ILE A 393 -25.98 1.07 9.92
C ILE A 393 -27.12 0.39 10.69
N HIS A 394 -27.78 -0.56 10.05
CA HIS A 394 -28.88 -1.35 10.62
C HIS A 394 -28.95 -2.72 9.94
N PRO A 395 -29.60 -3.73 10.52
CA PRO A 395 -29.77 -5.04 9.90
C PRO A 395 -30.51 -4.96 8.56
N LEU A 396 -29.98 -5.66 7.53
CA LEU A 396 -30.49 -5.58 6.15
C LEU A 396 -31.44 -6.74 5.81
N TYR A 397 -31.35 -7.85 6.54
CA TYR A 397 -32.15 -9.07 6.33
C TYR A 397 -32.05 -9.60 4.88
N LEU A 398 -30.83 -9.75 4.41
CA LEU A 398 -30.55 -10.25 3.07
C LEU A 398 -30.71 -11.78 2.99
N THR A 399 -31.28 -12.26 1.91
CA THR A 399 -31.28 -13.69 1.58
C THR A 399 -29.90 -14.09 1.05
N LEU A 400 -29.63 -15.41 1.03
CA LEU A 400 -28.39 -15.94 0.45
C LEU A 400 -28.21 -15.57 -1.02
N THR A 401 -29.30 -15.49 -1.77
CA THR A 401 -29.29 -15.05 -3.18
C THR A 401 -28.90 -13.58 -3.31
N GLU A 402 -29.50 -12.71 -2.49
CA GLU A 402 -29.17 -11.28 -2.49
C GLU A 402 -27.71 -11.01 -2.10
N LYS A 403 -27.16 -11.78 -1.15
CA LYS A 403 -25.73 -11.70 -0.81
C LYS A 403 -24.83 -12.07 -1.98
N LYS A 404 -25.15 -13.14 -2.73
CA LYS A 404 -24.40 -13.52 -3.93
C LYS A 404 -24.49 -12.46 -5.02
N GLN A 405 -25.66 -11.86 -5.21
CA GLN A 405 -25.85 -10.77 -6.17
C GLN A 405 -25.03 -9.55 -5.83
N LEU A 406 -25.00 -9.13 -4.56
CA LEU A 406 -24.12 -8.05 -4.09
C LEU A 406 -22.63 -8.37 -4.31
N LEU A 407 -22.21 -9.59 -4.01
CA LEU A 407 -20.83 -10.04 -4.26
C LEU A 407 -20.50 -10.01 -5.75
N SER A 408 -21.42 -10.47 -6.61
CA SER A 408 -21.27 -10.40 -8.07
C SER A 408 -21.10 -8.97 -8.56
N PHE A 409 -21.88 -8.03 -8.03
CA PHE A 409 -21.74 -6.60 -8.34
C PHE A 409 -20.37 -6.06 -7.91
N LEU A 410 -19.93 -6.28 -6.65
CA LEU A 410 -18.67 -5.76 -6.15
C LEU A 410 -17.46 -6.23 -6.99
N ASN A 411 -17.52 -7.42 -7.55
CA ASN A 411 -16.49 -7.94 -8.44
C ASN A 411 -16.40 -7.21 -9.79
N THR A 412 -17.44 -6.47 -10.20
CA THR A 412 -17.43 -5.69 -11.45
C THR A 412 -16.68 -4.35 -11.35
N LEU A 413 -16.21 -3.97 -10.15
CA LEU A 413 -15.61 -2.66 -9.87
C LEU A 413 -14.08 -2.60 -10.08
N THR A 414 -13.50 -3.68 -10.61
CA THR A 414 -12.06 -3.74 -10.91
C THR A 414 -11.77 -3.05 -12.25
N GLY A 415 -10.85 -2.10 -12.23
CA GLY A 415 -10.45 -1.34 -13.41
C GLY A 415 -9.63 -2.17 -14.39
N SER A 416 -9.80 -1.94 -15.68
CA SER A 416 -9.15 -2.71 -16.76
C SER A 416 -7.64 -2.45 -16.88
N ASP A 417 -7.14 -1.36 -16.31
CA ASP A 417 -5.72 -0.98 -16.41
C ASP A 417 -4.87 -1.43 -15.21
N VAL A 418 -5.46 -2.14 -14.24
CA VAL A 418 -4.73 -2.60 -13.04
C VAL A 418 -3.51 -3.43 -13.40
N ASP A 419 -3.64 -4.41 -14.30
CA ASP A 419 -2.52 -5.27 -14.71
C ASP A 419 -1.38 -4.47 -15.34
N LYS A 420 -1.70 -3.46 -16.16
CA LYS A 420 -0.69 -2.57 -16.76
C LYS A 420 0.04 -1.73 -15.71
N LEU A 421 -0.69 -1.24 -14.69
CA LEU A 421 -0.10 -0.51 -13.56
C LEU A 421 0.81 -1.42 -12.74
N VAL A 422 0.42 -2.67 -12.53
CA VAL A 422 1.23 -3.69 -11.85
C VAL A 422 2.50 -3.96 -12.63
N ASP A 423 2.40 -4.22 -13.95
CA ASP A 423 3.55 -4.48 -14.81
C ASP A 423 4.52 -3.29 -14.83
N ASP A 424 4.01 -2.06 -14.93
CA ASP A 424 4.82 -0.85 -14.85
C ASP A 424 5.53 -0.74 -13.50
N ALA A 425 4.82 -0.98 -12.40
CA ALA A 425 5.37 -0.94 -11.05
C ALA A 425 6.46 -1.99 -10.82
N MET A 426 6.28 -3.21 -11.35
CA MET A 426 7.26 -4.31 -11.22
C MET A 426 8.56 -4.08 -11.99
N ASN A 427 8.53 -3.16 -12.96
CA ASN A 427 9.74 -2.70 -13.67
C ASN A 427 10.42 -1.50 -12.97
N ALA A 428 9.98 -1.11 -11.77
CA ALA A 428 10.60 -0.03 -11.02
C ALA A 428 12.03 -0.39 -10.60
N PRO A 429 12.98 0.57 -10.67
CA PRO A 429 14.31 0.36 -10.13
C PRO A 429 14.22 0.27 -8.61
N ILE A 430 14.63 -0.87 -8.06
CA ILE A 430 14.74 -1.06 -6.60
C ILE A 430 16.05 -0.42 -6.17
N GLY A 431 15.98 0.62 -5.34
CA GLY A 431 17.15 1.22 -4.71
C GLY A 431 17.72 0.29 -3.64
N ASP A 432 18.94 -0.18 -3.86
CA ASP A 432 19.66 -1.04 -2.93
C ASP A 432 21.14 -0.64 -2.85
N HIS A 433 21.80 -0.91 -1.70
CA HIS A 433 23.23 -0.63 -1.52
C HIS A 433 24.12 -1.34 -2.54
N GLN A 434 23.74 -2.52 -3.02
CA GLN A 434 24.55 -3.28 -3.97
C GLN A 434 24.61 -2.67 -5.38
N VAL A 435 23.56 -1.98 -5.82
CA VAL A 435 23.59 -1.31 -7.14
C VAL A 435 24.61 -0.19 -7.16
N ALA A 436 24.82 0.52 -6.05
CA ALA A 436 25.86 1.54 -5.92
C ALA A 436 27.28 0.95 -5.90
N TYR A 437 27.43 -0.29 -5.41
CA TYR A 437 28.73 -0.98 -5.37
C TYR A 437 29.13 -1.53 -6.75
N SER A 438 28.22 -2.14 -7.49
CA SER A 438 28.48 -2.68 -8.83
C SER A 438 28.79 -1.58 -9.86
N ALA A 439 28.15 -0.42 -9.77
CA ALA A 439 28.43 0.72 -10.64
C ALA A 439 29.84 1.31 -10.45
N LYS A 440 30.40 1.25 -9.23
CA LYS A 440 31.79 1.67 -8.97
C LYS A 440 32.84 0.71 -9.52
N PHE A 441 32.53 -0.58 -9.64
CA PHE A 441 33.45 -1.58 -10.15
C PHE A 441 33.40 -1.77 -11.68
N SER A 442 32.28 -1.38 -12.33
CA SER A 442 32.18 -1.43 -13.81
C SER A 442 32.91 -0.29 -14.52
N ASN A 443 33.15 0.84 -13.86
CA ASN A 443 33.86 2.00 -14.46
C ASN A 443 35.38 2.00 -14.22
N GLY A 444 35.94 0.97 -13.59
CA GLY A 444 37.38 0.85 -13.29
C GLY A 444 38.18 -0.02 -14.25
N ARG A 445 37.58 -0.47 -15.37
CA ARG A 445 38.31 -1.18 -16.42
C ARG A 445 38.18 -0.44 -17.75
N LYS A 446 39.07 0.49 -17.96
CA LYS A 446 39.55 0.93 -19.26
C LYS A 446 41.07 0.91 -19.23
#